data_e5a3b67ed1e0bde3ada9a01e001a52af
#
_entry.id   e5a3b67ed1e0bde3ada9a01e001a52af
#
_cell.length_a   1.000
_cell.length_b   1.000
_cell.length_c   1.000
_cell.angle_alpha   90.00
_cell.angle_beta   90.00
_cell.angle_gamma   90.00
#
_symmetry.space_group_name_H-M   'P 1'
#
loop_
_entity.id
_entity.type
_entity.pdbx_description
1 polymer ?
#
loop_
_entity_poly.entity_id
_entity_poly.type
_entity_poly.pdbx_seq_one_letter_code
_entity_poly.pdbx_strand_id
1 'polypeptide(L)'
;MLCWRYLWTRYLALASIISVMLGVGTLVVVNSVMAGFSTKLLSRFRGLQSDIVVKARTYYGFPGLSYEMQRVRQKLGSRLQEISPVIEAFAMAEYRFDRSPNVIKKPIKVIGIDPASRAATSDFARWLINPENKANPERCFELRGQALEDFKRFRPADPWQQQHLPQGMLPPLASANPPEIIQAQGNDNKLPVPPPITNAPSLPPAKMLTAVAGWGLSTMRRQRASNAQAGIQEEDQIILHPGDTMKLMLATRDDITGIDGAPRSQVAHVAEFVVSDLFRSDMSVIDSMVVFVPLEDLQQLQVMQNFATSLEIKLTDYDRDVNAVMQELYNLFPEHIFEVKTWKEIGGPVISAIAVERAILNVLLFLIIAVAGFGILAIFYMIVVEKTRDIGILKSLGASNWGVMGIFISYGLLLGIVGSGLGTLGGIAFTNNINEIEKFLSKITGAEVFPRDIYFFDKIPVELNPWMILWVNAGAIAIATAASVLPAMRAAMLHPVRALRFE
;
A
#
# COMPACT_ATOMS: atom_id res chain seq x y z
N MET A 1 -6.08 -42.98 32.46
CA MET A 1 -5.06 -43.90 31.93
C MET A 1 -5.55 -44.69 30.68
N LEU A 2 -6.75 -45.25 30.64
CA LEU A 2 -7.26 -45.99 29.49
C LEU A 2 -7.28 -45.21 28.17
N CYS A 3 -7.76 -43.93 28.19
CA CYS A 3 -7.81 -43.07 26.97
C CYS A 3 -6.45 -42.78 26.35
N TRP A 4 -5.41 -42.58 27.16
CA TRP A 4 -4.06 -42.28 26.68
C TRP A 4 -3.41 -43.47 25.97
N ARG A 5 -3.64 -44.68 26.50
CA ARG A 5 -3.11 -45.94 25.91
C ARG A 5 -3.81 -46.30 24.61
N TYR A 6 -5.08 -45.89 24.45
CA TYR A 6 -5.86 -46.12 23.23
C TYR A 6 -5.41 -45.18 22.08
N LEU A 7 -4.96 -43.97 22.38
CA LEU A 7 -4.46 -43.03 21.39
C LEU A 7 -3.25 -43.57 20.61
N TRP A 8 -2.35 -44.31 21.26
CA TRP A 8 -1.09 -44.77 20.65
C TRP A 8 -1.18 -46.08 19.88
N THR A 9 -2.23 -46.83 20.04
CA THR A 9 -2.31 -48.21 19.48
C THR A 9 -3.16 -48.35 18.22
N ARG A 10 -3.79 -47.24 17.72
CA ARG A 10 -4.68 -47.34 16.56
C ARG A 10 -4.49 -46.23 15.54
N TYR A 11 -4.24 -46.60 14.28
CA TYR A 11 -4.11 -45.71 13.12
C TYR A 11 -5.29 -44.74 12.95
N LEU A 12 -6.50 -45.12 13.32
CA LEU A 12 -7.72 -44.33 13.22
C LEU A 12 -7.70 -43.09 14.19
N ALA A 13 -7.21 -43.29 15.41
CA ALA A 13 -7.07 -42.18 16.37
C ALA A 13 -6.01 -41.18 15.90
N LEU A 14 -4.93 -41.69 15.31
CA LEU A 14 -3.86 -40.90 14.76
C LEU A 14 -4.34 -40.06 13.57
N ALA A 15 -5.19 -40.64 12.70
CA ALA A 15 -5.83 -39.91 11.58
C ALA A 15 -6.71 -38.74 12.09
N SER A 16 -7.49 -38.97 13.18
CA SER A 16 -8.28 -37.86 13.81
C SER A 16 -7.41 -36.75 14.34
N ILE A 17 -6.32 -37.10 15.04
CA ILE A 17 -5.37 -36.08 15.58
C ILE A 17 -4.75 -35.29 14.42
N ILE A 18 -4.29 -35.99 13.37
CA ILE A 18 -3.70 -35.33 12.19
C ILE A 18 -4.69 -34.39 11.51
N SER A 19 -5.96 -34.80 11.39
CA SER A 19 -7.01 -33.97 10.79
C SER A 19 -7.23 -32.68 11.57
N VAL A 20 -7.35 -32.76 12.91
CA VAL A 20 -7.47 -31.57 13.78
C VAL A 20 -6.19 -30.72 13.75
N MET A 21 -5.04 -31.37 13.82
CA MET A 21 -3.73 -30.72 13.78
C MET A 21 -3.55 -29.91 12.50
N LEU A 22 -3.86 -30.50 11.34
CA LEU A 22 -3.78 -29.79 10.06
C LEU A 22 -4.77 -28.65 9.99
N GLY A 23 -6.02 -28.84 10.41
CA GLY A 23 -7.03 -27.79 10.43
C GLY A 23 -6.61 -26.59 11.30
N VAL A 24 -6.18 -26.85 12.54
CA VAL A 24 -5.74 -25.81 13.46
C VAL A 24 -4.43 -25.17 12.98
N GLY A 25 -3.47 -25.97 12.52
CA GLY A 25 -2.20 -25.46 11.99
C GLY A 25 -2.40 -24.52 10.81
N THR A 26 -3.23 -24.90 9.84
CA THR A 26 -3.60 -24.06 8.69
C THR A 26 -4.26 -22.77 9.15
N LEU A 27 -5.20 -22.83 10.11
CA LEU A 27 -5.86 -21.65 10.67
C LEU A 27 -4.87 -20.67 11.33
N VAL A 28 -3.96 -21.18 12.14
CA VAL A 28 -2.95 -20.37 12.80
C VAL A 28 -2.07 -19.68 11.76
N VAL A 29 -1.59 -20.42 10.75
CA VAL A 29 -0.73 -19.87 9.69
C VAL A 29 -1.47 -18.80 8.89
N VAL A 30 -2.63 -19.11 8.33
CA VAL A 30 -3.37 -18.17 7.46
C VAL A 30 -3.77 -16.90 8.22
N ASN A 31 -4.33 -17.04 9.42
CA ASN A 31 -4.71 -15.86 10.20
C ASN A 31 -3.50 -15.02 10.63
N SER A 32 -2.36 -15.63 10.97
CA SER A 32 -1.15 -14.89 11.35
C SER A 32 -0.55 -14.11 10.18
N VAL A 33 -0.53 -14.70 9.00
CA VAL A 33 -0.08 -14.02 7.76
C VAL A 33 -1.03 -12.89 7.41
N MET A 34 -2.34 -13.13 7.42
CA MET A 34 -3.34 -12.09 7.10
C MET A 34 -3.35 -10.96 8.12
N ALA A 35 -3.17 -11.27 9.41
CA ALA A 35 -3.02 -10.24 10.44
C ALA A 35 -1.78 -9.38 10.17
N GLY A 36 -0.62 -10.00 9.94
CA GLY A 36 0.62 -9.31 9.65
C GLY A 36 0.54 -8.45 8.38
N PHE A 37 -0.04 -8.98 7.31
CA PHE A 37 -0.28 -8.24 6.07
C PHE A 37 -1.17 -7.01 6.28
N SER A 38 -2.30 -7.20 6.95
CA SER A 38 -3.24 -6.10 7.23
C SER A 38 -2.64 -5.02 8.11
N THR A 39 -1.96 -5.40 9.20
CA THR A 39 -1.31 -4.45 10.11
C THR A 39 -0.22 -3.67 9.38
N LYS A 40 0.57 -4.35 8.56
CA LYS A 40 1.64 -3.72 7.78
C LYS A 40 1.09 -2.77 6.72
N LEU A 41 0.04 -3.17 5.98
CA LEU A 41 -0.64 -2.29 5.02
C LEU A 41 -1.20 -1.04 5.70
N LEU A 42 -1.95 -1.21 6.79
CA LEU A 42 -2.53 -0.09 7.52
C LEU A 42 -1.46 0.86 8.06
N SER A 43 -0.34 0.33 8.57
CA SER A 43 0.77 1.17 9.04
C SER A 43 1.41 1.98 7.91
N ARG A 44 1.53 1.41 6.70
CA ARG A 44 2.01 2.13 5.52
C ARG A 44 1.05 3.23 5.08
N PHE A 45 -0.25 2.92 5.01
CA PHE A 45 -1.27 3.93 4.70
C PHE A 45 -1.24 5.09 5.69
N ARG A 46 -1.11 4.79 6.98
CA ARG A 46 -0.99 5.83 8.01
C ARG A 46 0.29 6.66 7.87
N GLY A 47 1.39 6.05 7.45
CA GLY A 47 2.67 6.75 7.22
C GLY A 47 2.64 7.68 6.00
N LEU A 48 1.83 7.35 4.99
CA LEU A 48 1.67 8.14 3.76
C LEU A 48 0.92 9.45 3.98
N GLN A 49 -0.06 9.43 4.85
CA GLN A 49 -1.00 10.53 5.06
C GLN A 49 -0.87 11.04 6.49
N SER A 50 -1.21 12.31 6.63
CA SER A 50 -1.42 12.90 7.95
C SER A 50 -2.67 12.32 8.61
N ASP A 51 -2.86 12.60 9.89
CA ASP A 51 -4.00 12.10 10.64
C ASP A 51 -5.35 12.58 10.07
N ILE A 52 -5.41 13.85 9.61
CA ILE A 52 -6.59 14.47 9.00
C ILE A 52 -6.16 15.24 7.75
N VAL A 53 -6.94 15.15 6.70
CA VAL A 53 -6.76 15.90 5.45
C VAL A 53 -8.00 16.75 5.18
N VAL A 54 -7.78 18.05 5.03
CA VAL A 54 -8.78 19.01 4.56
C VAL A 54 -8.49 19.28 3.09
N LYS A 55 -9.34 18.79 2.21
CA LYS A 55 -9.17 18.89 0.75
C LYS A 55 -10.24 19.77 0.13
N ALA A 56 -9.85 20.64 -0.81
CA ALA A 56 -10.82 21.37 -1.61
C ALA A 56 -11.59 20.41 -2.53
N ARG A 57 -12.90 20.58 -2.65
CA ARG A 57 -13.73 19.84 -3.63
C ARG A 57 -13.47 20.27 -5.06
N THR A 58 -12.89 21.45 -5.24
CA THR A 58 -12.52 21.98 -6.56
C THR A 58 -11.11 21.51 -6.94
N TYR A 59 -10.91 21.25 -8.22
CA TYR A 59 -9.61 20.86 -8.76
C TYR A 59 -8.53 21.95 -8.52
N TYR A 60 -8.97 23.21 -8.48
CA TYR A 60 -8.09 24.37 -8.35
C TYR A 60 -7.67 24.70 -6.91
N GLY A 61 -8.11 23.88 -5.95
CA GLY A 61 -7.82 24.13 -4.56
C GLY A 61 -8.54 25.37 -4.00
N PHE A 62 -7.97 25.95 -2.96
CA PHE A 62 -8.53 27.11 -2.26
C PHE A 62 -7.46 28.20 -2.08
N PRO A 63 -7.88 29.48 -2.15
CA PRO A 63 -6.99 30.64 -1.94
C PRO A 63 -6.78 30.90 -0.46
N GLY A 64 -5.81 31.77 -0.17
CA GLY A 64 -5.60 32.25 1.20
C GLY A 64 -4.96 31.21 2.12
N LEU A 65 -4.08 30.38 1.60
CA LEU A 65 -3.39 29.31 2.32
C LEU A 65 -2.86 29.75 3.70
N SER A 66 -2.15 30.87 3.75
CA SER A 66 -1.55 31.37 4.99
C SER A 66 -2.61 31.70 6.05
N TYR A 67 -3.74 32.26 5.63
CA TYR A 67 -4.86 32.59 6.51
C TYR A 67 -5.53 31.32 7.05
N GLU A 68 -5.81 30.34 6.21
CA GLU A 68 -6.45 29.09 6.63
C GLU A 68 -5.53 28.27 7.57
N MET A 69 -4.24 28.22 7.30
CA MET A 69 -3.28 27.60 8.22
C MET A 69 -3.27 28.27 9.58
N GLN A 70 -3.31 29.62 9.63
CA GLN A 70 -3.36 30.35 10.88
C GLN A 70 -4.66 30.10 11.66
N ARG A 71 -5.80 30.06 10.98
CA ARG A 71 -7.11 29.72 11.58
C ARG A 71 -7.09 28.34 12.24
N VAL A 72 -6.54 27.34 11.54
CA VAL A 72 -6.41 25.98 12.07
C VAL A 72 -5.49 25.96 13.29
N ARG A 73 -4.32 26.62 13.21
CA ARG A 73 -3.37 26.72 14.36
C ARG A 73 -4.01 27.36 15.57
N GLN A 74 -4.75 28.44 15.38
CA GLN A 74 -5.45 29.13 16.50
C GLN A 74 -6.54 28.25 17.10
N LYS A 75 -7.30 27.52 16.28
CA LYS A 75 -8.43 26.72 16.75
C LYS A 75 -7.99 25.44 17.45
N LEU A 76 -7.03 24.73 16.91
CA LEU A 76 -6.58 23.45 17.46
C LEU A 76 -5.58 23.61 18.62
N GLY A 77 -4.82 24.68 18.66
CA GLY A 77 -3.87 24.99 19.73
C GLY A 77 -2.90 23.84 20.04
N SER A 78 -2.85 23.39 21.29
CA SER A 78 -1.91 22.33 21.74
C SER A 78 -2.21 20.93 21.21
N ARG A 79 -3.40 20.70 20.63
CA ARG A 79 -3.76 19.42 20.02
C ARG A 79 -3.13 19.23 18.63
N LEU A 80 -2.69 20.32 18.01
CA LEU A 80 -2.02 20.33 16.73
C LEU A 80 -0.53 20.07 16.92
N GLN A 81 0.01 19.09 16.22
CA GLN A 81 1.46 18.90 16.12
C GLN A 81 2.04 19.72 14.96
N GLU A 82 1.51 19.56 13.75
CA GLU A 82 1.96 20.31 12.57
C GLU A 82 0.88 20.32 11.47
N ILE A 83 1.02 21.28 10.53
CA ILE A 83 0.20 21.41 9.32
C ILE A 83 1.12 21.50 8.12
N SER A 84 0.86 20.68 7.11
CA SER A 84 1.57 20.71 5.83
C SER A 84 0.61 21.07 4.70
N PRO A 85 0.86 22.15 3.95
CA PRO A 85 0.11 22.46 2.74
C PRO A 85 0.58 21.59 1.59
N VAL A 86 -0.37 21.18 0.75
CA VAL A 86 -0.09 20.31 -0.40
C VAL A 86 -0.82 20.84 -1.63
N ILE A 87 -0.13 20.80 -2.77
CA ILE A 87 -0.73 20.97 -4.09
C ILE A 87 -0.58 19.67 -4.87
N GLU A 88 -1.69 19.17 -5.38
CA GLU A 88 -1.72 18.00 -6.25
C GLU A 88 -2.02 18.42 -7.68
N ALA A 89 -1.22 17.96 -8.63
CA ALA A 89 -1.45 18.16 -10.06
C ALA A 89 -1.19 16.86 -10.83
N PHE A 90 -1.88 16.67 -11.95
CA PHE A 90 -1.56 15.59 -12.88
C PHE A 90 -0.66 16.12 -13.99
N ALA A 91 0.33 15.32 -14.35
CA ALA A 91 1.28 15.65 -15.40
C ALA A 91 1.63 14.41 -16.23
N MET A 92 2.16 14.67 -17.41
CA MET A 92 2.89 13.66 -18.17
C MET A 92 4.38 13.87 -17.94
N ALA A 93 5.04 12.88 -17.33
CA ALA A 93 6.49 12.88 -17.19
C ALA A 93 7.13 12.30 -18.45
N GLU A 94 8.14 13.01 -18.96
CA GLU A 94 8.98 12.57 -20.06
C GLU A 94 10.45 12.58 -19.61
N TYR A 95 11.13 11.45 -19.66
CA TYR A 95 12.54 11.31 -19.29
C TYR A 95 13.24 10.25 -20.13
N ARG A 96 14.58 10.28 -20.15
CA ARG A 96 15.38 9.34 -20.92
C ARG A 96 15.57 8.02 -20.18
N PHE A 97 15.49 6.92 -20.90
CA PHE A 97 15.77 5.60 -20.36
C PHE A 97 17.27 5.43 -20.16
N ASP A 98 17.73 5.35 -18.91
CA ASP A 98 19.13 5.10 -18.55
C ASP A 98 20.11 5.94 -19.40
N ARG A 99 19.83 7.24 -19.48
CA ARG A 99 20.64 8.23 -20.25
C ARG A 99 20.75 7.92 -21.76
N SER A 100 19.98 6.95 -22.26
CA SER A 100 19.91 6.58 -23.68
C SER A 100 19.05 7.58 -24.49
N PRO A 101 19.06 7.53 -25.83
CA PRO A 101 18.17 8.37 -26.63
C PRO A 101 16.69 7.98 -26.54
N ASN A 102 16.38 6.82 -25.94
CA ASN A 102 15.00 6.36 -25.78
C ASN A 102 14.28 7.17 -24.71
N VAL A 103 13.08 7.63 -25.03
CA VAL A 103 12.26 8.47 -24.16
C VAL A 103 11.10 7.66 -23.60
N ILE A 104 10.92 7.77 -22.30
CA ILE A 104 9.77 7.19 -21.58
C ILE A 104 8.78 8.32 -21.29
N LYS A 105 7.50 8.04 -21.52
CA LYS A 105 6.38 8.92 -21.15
C LYS A 105 5.46 8.17 -20.23
N LYS A 106 5.20 8.73 -19.03
CA LYS A 106 4.30 8.14 -18.05
C LYS A 106 3.38 9.19 -17.45
N PRO A 107 2.07 8.90 -17.29
CA PRO A 107 1.19 9.76 -16.50
C PRO A 107 1.61 9.66 -15.04
N ILE A 108 1.75 10.81 -14.38
CA ILE A 108 2.17 10.91 -12.99
C ILE A 108 1.32 11.92 -12.23
N LYS A 109 1.36 11.81 -10.93
CA LYS A 109 0.84 12.80 -9.99
C LYS A 109 2.01 13.59 -9.42
N VAL A 110 2.01 14.88 -9.67
CA VAL A 110 3.00 15.81 -9.09
C VAL A 110 2.42 16.37 -7.81
N ILE A 111 3.18 16.29 -6.75
CA ILE A 111 2.79 16.75 -5.42
C ILE A 111 3.77 17.82 -4.96
N GLY A 112 3.30 19.06 -4.89
CA GLY A 112 4.04 20.19 -4.33
C GLY A 112 3.97 20.16 -2.80
N ILE A 113 5.11 20.11 -2.14
CA ILE A 113 5.25 20.04 -0.68
C ILE A 113 6.26 21.04 -0.16
N ASP A 114 6.05 21.46 1.07
CA ASP A 114 7.13 22.02 1.91
C ASP A 114 7.77 20.84 2.66
N PRO A 115 9.05 20.52 2.40
CA PRO A 115 9.65 19.28 2.90
C PRO A 115 9.77 19.25 4.44
N ALA A 116 9.89 20.40 5.10
CA ALA A 116 9.98 20.49 6.56
C ALA A 116 8.65 20.08 7.21
N SER A 117 7.56 20.74 6.83
CA SER A 117 6.23 20.43 7.35
C SER A 117 5.76 19.06 6.92
N ARG A 118 6.10 18.61 5.69
CA ARG A 118 5.78 17.28 5.19
C ARG A 118 6.44 16.17 6.01
N ALA A 119 7.70 16.33 6.36
CA ALA A 119 8.42 15.37 7.21
C ALA A 119 7.87 15.30 8.63
N ALA A 120 7.33 16.42 9.15
CA ALA A 120 6.69 16.47 10.46
C ALA A 120 5.27 15.86 10.48
N THR A 121 4.56 15.88 9.34
CA THR A 121 3.18 15.38 9.23
C THR A 121 3.07 13.94 8.74
N SER A 122 4.10 13.40 8.10
CA SER A 122 4.11 12.06 7.49
C SER A 122 5.47 11.38 7.61
N ASP A 123 5.57 10.12 7.17
CA ASP A 123 6.84 9.36 7.13
C ASP A 123 7.73 9.75 5.91
N PHE A 124 7.50 10.90 5.28
CA PHE A 124 8.20 11.33 4.07
C PHE A 124 9.72 11.24 4.19
N ALA A 125 10.30 11.72 5.30
CA ALA A 125 11.75 11.67 5.53
C ALA A 125 12.31 10.24 5.50
N ARG A 126 11.54 9.25 5.97
CA ARG A 126 11.96 7.83 6.00
C ARG A 126 12.00 7.21 4.61
N TRP A 127 11.24 7.75 3.67
CA TRP A 127 11.15 7.21 2.31
C TRP A 127 12.27 7.68 1.39
N LEU A 128 12.92 8.81 1.69
CA LEU A 128 14.05 9.29 0.91
C LEU A 128 15.16 8.24 0.88
N ILE A 129 15.83 8.09 -0.27
CA ILE A 129 16.87 7.06 -0.42
C ILE A 129 18.21 7.58 0.08
N ASN A 130 18.53 8.84 -0.21
CA ASN A 130 19.78 9.45 0.25
C ASN A 130 19.79 9.57 1.79
N PRO A 131 20.79 8.98 2.50
CA PRO A 131 20.89 9.05 3.95
C PRO A 131 21.00 10.47 4.51
N GLU A 132 21.65 11.39 3.79
CA GLU A 132 21.77 12.79 4.20
C GLU A 132 20.41 13.50 4.20
N ASN A 133 19.60 13.22 3.18
CA ASN A 133 18.25 13.78 3.07
C ASN A 133 17.28 13.15 4.07
N LYS A 134 17.49 11.88 4.46
CA LYS A 134 16.74 11.28 5.58
C LYS A 134 16.96 12.03 6.90
N ALA A 135 18.20 12.43 7.16
CA ALA A 135 18.55 13.18 8.36
C ALA A 135 18.08 14.64 8.31
N ASN A 136 18.09 15.24 7.11
CA ASN A 136 17.72 16.63 6.88
C ASN A 136 16.75 16.75 5.69
N PRO A 137 15.47 16.42 5.86
CA PRO A 137 14.50 16.35 4.77
C PRO A 137 14.26 17.71 4.08
N GLU A 138 14.51 18.82 4.78
CA GLU A 138 14.42 20.18 4.22
C GLU A 138 15.30 20.39 2.99
N ARG A 139 16.35 19.59 2.88
CA ARG A 139 17.36 19.71 1.81
C ARG A 139 17.18 18.72 0.67
N CYS A 140 16.10 17.94 0.67
CA CYS A 140 15.88 16.90 -0.33
C CYS A 140 15.74 17.43 -1.76
N PHE A 141 15.38 18.70 -1.91
CA PHE A 141 15.30 19.39 -3.20
C PHE A 141 16.61 20.09 -3.61
N GLU A 142 17.64 20.06 -2.78
CA GLU A 142 18.94 20.61 -3.14
C GLU A 142 19.77 19.57 -3.89
N LEU A 143 20.25 19.95 -5.06
CA LEU A 143 21.13 19.10 -5.86
C LEU A 143 22.54 19.13 -5.26
N ARG A 144 23.03 17.99 -4.76
CA ARG A 144 24.30 17.88 -4.01
C ARG A 144 25.09 16.64 -4.40
N GLY A 145 26.37 16.65 -3.98
CA GLY A 145 27.25 15.50 -4.11
C GLY A 145 27.26 14.94 -5.52
N GLN A 146 27.12 13.62 -5.61
CA GLN A 146 27.18 12.91 -6.89
C GLN A 146 26.06 13.32 -7.86
N ALA A 147 24.85 13.63 -7.37
CA ALA A 147 23.74 14.09 -8.22
C ALA A 147 24.09 15.43 -8.93
N LEU A 148 24.80 16.34 -8.25
CA LEU A 148 25.27 17.58 -8.86
C LEU A 148 26.37 17.33 -9.89
N GLU A 149 27.30 16.42 -9.62
CA GLU A 149 28.34 16.04 -10.55
C GLU A 149 27.78 15.35 -11.79
N ASP A 150 26.85 14.44 -11.59
CA ASP A 150 26.15 13.75 -12.66
C ASP A 150 25.35 14.72 -13.53
N PHE A 151 24.64 15.66 -12.92
CA PHE A 151 23.93 16.71 -13.64
C PHE A 151 24.90 17.54 -14.52
N LYS A 152 26.04 17.95 -13.98
CA LYS A 152 27.05 18.71 -14.76
C LYS A 152 27.62 17.89 -15.89
N ARG A 153 27.82 16.59 -15.69
CA ARG A 153 28.44 15.66 -16.65
C ARG A 153 27.48 15.26 -17.76
N PHE A 154 26.21 14.99 -17.40
CA PHE A 154 25.21 14.42 -18.31
C PHE A 154 24.14 15.41 -18.75
N ARG A 155 24.25 16.69 -18.34
CA ARG A 155 23.35 17.71 -18.84
C ARG A 155 23.33 17.64 -20.35
N PRO A 156 22.18 17.37 -21.00
CA PRO A 156 22.09 17.39 -22.44
C PRO A 156 22.54 18.79 -22.88
N ALA A 157 23.56 18.83 -23.75
CA ALA A 157 23.94 20.09 -24.37
C ALA A 157 22.65 20.68 -24.96
N ASP A 158 22.38 21.94 -24.58
CA ASP A 158 21.15 22.62 -24.96
C ASP A 158 20.88 22.37 -26.44
N PRO A 159 19.77 21.69 -26.85
CA PRO A 159 19.52 21.39 -28.26
C PRO A 159 19.46 22.67 -29.10
N TRP A 160 19.19 23.81 -28.46
CA TRP A 160 19.18 25.14 -29.07
C TRP A 160 20.57 25.74 -29.29
N GLN A 161 21.60 25.29 -28.55
CA GLN A 161 22.98 25.72 -28.79
C GLN A 161 23.72 24.86 -29.84
N GLN A 162 23.23 23.66 -30.20
CA GLN A 162 23.84 22.80 -31.22
C GLN A 162 23.19 22.89 -32.58
N GLN A 163 22.06 23.54 -32.76
CA GLN A 163 21.60 23.94 -34.09
C GLN A 163 22.29 25.23 -34.51
N HIS A 164 23.60 25.15 -34.77
CA HIS A 164 24.12 25.90 -35.88
C HIS A 164 23.46 25.31 -37.15
N LEU A 165 22.27 25.85 -37.47
CA LEU A 165 21.74 25.72 -38.85
C LEU A 165 22.88 26.07 -39.76
N PRO A 166 23.27 25.23 -40.71
CA PRO A 166 24.19 25.63 -41.74
C PRO A 166 23.63 26.92 -42.33
N GLN A 167 24.38 27.99 -42.30
CA GLN A 167 24.01 29.23 -42.94
C GLN A 167 23.76 28.90 -44.43
N GLY A 168 22.49 28.71 -44.80
CA GLY A 168 22.09 28.38 -46.15
C GLY A 168 20.84 27.55 -46.35
N MET A 169 20.20 27.03 -45.24
CA MET A 169 18.94 26.29 -45.34
C MET A 169 17.79 26.91 -44.51
N LEU A 170 17.67 28.20 -44.52
CA LEU A 170 16.35 28.83 -44.36
C LEU A 170 15.70 28.71 -45.76
N PRO A 171 14.54 28.02 -45.90
CA PRO A 171 13.74 28.22 -47.07
C PRO A 171 13.53 29.72 -47.17
N PRO A 172 13.71 30.34 -48.37
CA PRO A 172 13.43 31.76 -48.50
C PRO A 172 12.02 31.95 -47.89
N LEU A 173 11.91 32.85 -46.94
CA LEU A 173 10.61 33.33 -46.48
C LEU A 173 9.88 33.68 -47.76
N ALA A 174 8.95 32.82 -48.18
CA ALA A 174 8.06 33.12 -49.28
C ALA A 174 7.60 34.52 -48.98
N SER A 175 7.90 35.43 -49.87
CA SER A 175 7.42 36.81 -49.82
C SER A 175 5.91 36.72 -49.89
N ALA A 176 5.27 36.45 -48.76
CA ALA A 176 3.88 36.76 -48.57
C ALA A 176 3.85 38.27 -48.65
N ASN A 177 3.45 38.78 -49.79
CA ASN A 177 3.08 40.18 -49.93
C ASN A 177 2.17 40.48 -48.73
N PRO A 178 2.49 41.48 -47.91
CA PRO A 178 1.60 41.87 -46.86
C PRO A 178 0.25 42.20 -47.55
N PRO A 179 -0.88 41.78 -46.98
CA PRO A 179 -2.18 42.14 -47.55
C PRO A 179 -2.18 43.65 -47.75
N GLU A 180 -2.56 44.11 -48.96
CA GLU A 180 -2.73 45.53 -49.31
C GLU A 180 -3.52 46.19 -48.19
N ILE A 181 -2.82 46.95 -47.35
CA ILE A 181 -3.47 47.85 -46.40
C ILE A 181 -4.08 48.93 -47.29
N ILE A 182 -5.41 48.93 -47.44
CA ILE A 182 -6.19 50.02 -48.02
C ILE A 182 -5.71 51.28 -47.32
N GLN A 183 -5.03 52.16 -48.09
CA GLN A 183 -4.62 53.47 -47.63
C GLN A 183 -5.86 54.29 -47.32
N ALA A 184 -6.21 54.34 -46.02
CA ALA A 184 -7.11 55.38 -45.53
C ALA A 184 -6.24 56.66 -45.45
N GLN A 185 -6.53 57.58 -46.33
CA GLN A 185 -5.97 58.91 -46.34
C GLN A 185 -6.26 59.63 -45.04
N GLY A 186 -5.22 60.20 -44.45
CA GLY A 186 -5.29 61.41 -43.61
C GLY A 186 -5.29 61.21 -42.11
N ASN A 187 -4.14 61.29 -41.50
CA ASN A 187 -3.76 62.32 -40.52
C ASN A 187 -2.38 62.02 -39.94
N ASP A 188 -1.50 62.97 -40.02
CA ASP A 188 -0.17 62.98 -39.41
C ASP A 188 -0.26 62.93 -37.89
N ASN A 189 -0.36 61.75 -37.31
CA ASN A 189 -0.03 61.48 -35.90
C ASN A 189 0.97 60.34 -35.84
N LYS A 190 2.25 60.66 -36.03
CA LYS A 190 3.35 59.80 -35.70
C LYS A 190 3.33 59.57 -34.20
N LEU A 191 2.82 58.43 -33.78
CA LEU A 191 3.04 57.92 -32.43
C LEU A 191 4.56 57.83 -32.21
N PRO A 192 5.11 58.39 -31.11
CA PRO A 192 6.54 58.31 -30.82
C PRO A 192 6.93 56.83 -30.70
N VAL A 193 7.88 56.41 -31.53
CA VAL A 193 8.54 55.11 -31.38
C VAL A 193 9.22 55.14 -30.02
N PRO A 194 8.89 54.23 -29.08
CA PRO A 194 9.57 54.20 -27.80
C PRO A 194 11.06 53.97 -28.02
N PRO A 195 11.93 54.62 -27.29
CA PRO A 195 13.37 54.43 -27.42
C PRO A 195 13.69 52.93 -27.19
N PRO A 196 14.72 52.37 -27.85
CA PRO A 196 15.15 50.99 -27.63
C PRO A 196 15.44 50.81 -26.13
N ILE A 197 14.84 49.82 -25.49
CA ILE A 197 15.07 49.47 -24.09
C ILE A 197 16.50 48.89 -24.01
N THR A 198 17.48 49.79 -23.79
CA THR A 198 18.89 49.42 -23.69
C THR A 198 19.31 48.84 -22.35
N ASN A 199 18.41 48.74 -21.40
CA ASN A 199 18.66 48.12 -20.09
C ASN A 199 17.44 47.25 -19.71
N ALA A 200 17.23 46.14 -20.43
CA ALA A 200 16.44 45.08 -19.88
C ALA A 200 17.19 44.59 -18.62
N PRO A 201 16.57 44.62 -17.43
CA PRO A 201 17.21 44.02 -16.25
C PRO A 201 17.53 42.58 -16.63
N SER A 202 18.79 42.17 -16.43
CA SER A 202 19.19 40.79 -16.61
C SER A 202 18.21 39.93 -15.79
N LEU A 203 17.39 39.10 -16.46
CA LEU A 203 16.54 38.14 -15.80
C LEU A 203 17.40 37.37 -14.80
N PRO A 204 16.99 37.27 -13.53
CA PRO A 204 17.72 36.45 -12.58
C PRO A 204 17.95 35.08 -13.20
N PRO A 205 19.11 34.43 -12.97
CA PRO A 205 19.40 33.15 -13.51
C PRO A 205 18.21 32.22 -13.23
N ALA A 206 17.67 31.57 -14.28
CA ALA A 206 16.49 30.74 -14.18
C ALA A 206 16.72 29.76 -13.02
N LYS A 207 15.88 29.83 -11.98
CA LYS A 207 15.94 28.94 -10.82
C LYS A 207 15.84 27.52 -11.34
N MET A 208 16.81 26.69 -11.01
CA MET A 208 16.79 25.27 -11.38
C MET A 208 15.69 24.58 -10.60
N LEU A 209 14.71 24.05 -11.31
CA LEU A 209 13.62 23.27 -10.71
C LEU A 209 14.12 21.88 -10.37
N THR A 210 13.79 21.40 -9.19
CA THR A 210 14.22 20.09 -8.68
C THR A 210 13.04 19.24 -8.29
N ALA A 211 13.22 17.91 -8.35
CA ALA A 211 12.18 16.95 -8.03
C ALA A 211 12.73 15.73 -7.32
N VAL A 212 11.93 15.13 -6.45
CA VAL A 212 12.20 13.82 -5.84
C VAL A 212 11.28 12.81 -6.51
N ALA A 213 11.86 11.84 -7.24
CA ALA A 213 11.11 10.89 -8.03
C ALA A 213 10.89 9.56 -7.27
N GLY A 214 9.77 8.90 -7.54
CA GLY A 214 9.47 7.61 -6.93
C GLY A 214 10.37 6.49 -7.47
N TRP A 215 10.72 5.54 -6.61
CA TRP A 215 11.56 4.38 -6.95
C TRP A 215 11.01 3.59 -8.13
N GLY A 216 9.69 3.29 -8.13
CA GLY A 216 9.04 2.55 -9.22
C GLY A 216 8.92 3.33 -10.54
N LEU A 217 9.05 4.67 -10.51
CA LEU A 217 9.20 5.49 -11.70
C LEU A 217 10.65 5.41 -12.24
N SER A 218 11.61 5.31 -11.33
CA SER A 218 13.04 5.41 -11.59
C SER A 218 13.71 4.07 -11.84
N THR A 219 13.00 2.96 -11.69
CA THR A 219 13.54 1.62 -11.90
C THR A 219 12.74 0.83 -12.92
N MET A 220 13.44 -0.10 -13.59
CA MET A 220 12.84 -1.12 -14.44
C MET A 220 13.41 -2.47 -14.06
N ARG A 221 12.55 -3.46 -13.91
CA ARG A 221 12.97 -4.82 -13.63
C ARG A 221 13.50 -5.48 -14.90
N ARG A 222 14.72 -5.96 -14.83
CA ARG A 222 15.35 -6.72 -15.91
C ARG A 222 15.50 -8.17 -15.49
N GLN A 223 14.91 -9.07 -16.25
CA GLN A 223 15.16 -10.48 -16.11
C GLN A 223 16.52 -10.80 -16.76
N ARG A 224 17.50 -11.13 -15.95
CA ARG A 224 18.78 -11.62 -16.41
C ARG A 224 18.71 -13.14 -16.49
N ALA A 225 18.77 -13.68 -17.71
CA ALA A 225 18.96 -15.11 -17.90
C ALA A 225 20.35 -15.47 -17.34
N SER A 226 20.37 -15.99 -16.12
CA SER A 226 21.55 -16.60 -15.54
C SER A 226 21.69 -18.00 -16.13
N ASN A 227 22.93 -18.45 -16.38
CA ASN A 227 23.25 -19.75 -16.95
C ASN A 227 22.36 -20.86 -16.41
N ALA A 228 22.03 -21.84 -17.24
CA ALA A 228 20.99 -22.87 -17.13
C ALA A 228 20.84 -23.66 -15.80
N GLN A 229 21.54 -23.27 -14.73
CA GLN A 229 21.48 -23.89 -13.40
C GLN A 229 21.20 -22.91 -12.23
N ALA A 230 21.23 -21.61 -12.46
CA ALA A 230 20.88 -20.62 -11.44
C ALA A 230 19.67 -19.85 -11.97
N GLY A 231 18.49 -20.02 -11.33
CA GLY A 231 17.21 -19.46 -11.71
C GLY A 231 17.25 -17.99 -12.17
N ILE A 232 16.19 -17.52 -12.78
CA ILE A 232 16.01 -16.16 -13.26
C ILE A 232 16.28 -15.19 -12.08
N GLN A 233 17.40 -14.48 -12.11
CA GLN A 233 17.65 -13.39 -11.17
C GLN A 233 17.03 -12.13 -11.77
N GLU A 234 16.05 -11.62 -11.08
CA GLU A 234 15.44 -10.32 -11.36
C GLU A 234 16.21 -9.25 -10.60
N GLU A 235 16.76 -8.29 -11.32
CA GLU A 235 17.51 -7.17 -10.76
C GLU A 235 16.83 -5.86 -11.15
N ASP A 236 16.58 -4.98 -10.15
CA ASP A 236 16.05 -3.65 -10.38
C ASP A 236 17.15 -2.78 -11.00
N GLN A 237 17.03 -2.48 -12.29
CA GLN A 237 17.92 -1.54 -12.96
C GLN A 237 17.39 -0.12 -12.78
N ILE A 238 18.20 0.77 -12.22
CA ILE A 238 17.86 2.19 -12.15
C ILE A 238 17.96 2.77 -13.57
N ILE A 239 16.90 3.39 -14.03
CA ILE A 239 16.77 3.99 -15.36
C ILE A 239 16.70 5.52 -15.32
N LEU A 240 16.34 6.09 -14.17
CA LEU A 240 16.32 7.54 -13.91
C LEU A 240 17.13 7.78 -12.63
N HIS A 241 18.27 8.43 -12.77
CA HIS A 241 19.21 8.64 -11.68
C HIS A 241 19.07 10.04 -11.08
N PRO A 242 19.43 10.25 -9.81
CA PRO A 242 19.65 11.60 -9.29
C PRO A 242 20.67 12.35 -10.17
N GLY A 243 20.34 13.58 -10.55
CA GLY A 243 21.11 14.38 -11.52
C GLY A 243 20.55 14.34 -12.94
N ASP A 244 19.69 13.39 -13.27
CA ASP A 244 19.05 13.34 -14.60
C ASP A 244 17.90 14.38 -14.68
N THR A 245 17.57 14.77 -15.92
CA THR A 245 16.49 15.71 -16.21
C THR A 245 15.20 14.98 -16.59
N MET A 246 14.08 15.52 -16.10
CA MET A 246 12.74 15.05 -16.40
C MET A 246 11.86 16.23 -16.80
N LYS A 247 11.15 16.13 -17.93
CA LYS A 247 10.19 17.11 -18.38
C LYS A 247 8.81 16.76 -17.84
N LEU A 248 8.17 17.72 -17.19
CA LEU A 248 6.80 17.61 -16.71
C LEU A 248 5.90 18.48 -17.56
N MET A 249 4.92 17.86 -18.22
CA MET A 249 3.88 18.54 -18.96
C MET A 249 2.67 18.68 -18.05
N LEU A 250 2.44 19.88 -17.55
CA LEU A 250 1.38 20.24 -16.60
C LEU A 250 0.26 20.97 -17.31
N ALA A 251 -0.99 20.63 -17.03
CA ALA A 251 -2.12 21.47 -17.42
C ALA A 251 -2.25 22.63 -16.44
N THR A 252 -2.27 23.88 -16.92
CA THR A 252 -2.45 25.05 -16.06
C THR A 252 -3.92 25.41 -15.89
N ARG A 253 -4.20 26.23 -14.87
CA ARG A 253 -5.53 26.74 -14.57
C ARG A 253 -6.14 27.52 -15.74
N ASP A 254 -5.33 28.32 -16.41
CA ASP A 254 -5.78 29.18 -17.52
C ASP A 254 -6.19 28.37 -18.77
N ASP A 255 -5.65 27.17 -18.93
CA ASP A 255 -5.98 26.27 -20.04
C ASP A 255 -7.37 25.63 -19.89
N ILE A 256 -7.93 25.59 -18.66
CA ILE A 256 -9.18 24.89 -18.36
C ILE A 256 -10.35 25.87 -18.30
N THR A 257 -10.13 27.13 -17.93
CA THR A 257 -11.13 28.17 -17.81
C THR A 257 -10.91 29.27 -18.84
N GLY A 258 -11.33 29.04 -20.08
CA GLY A 258 -11.53 30.15 -21.00
C GLY A 258 -12.64 31.07 -20.44
N ILE A 259 -12.32 32.35 -20.19
CA ILE A 259 -13.28 33.37 -19.70
C ILE A 259 -14.51 33.47 -20.64
N ASP A 260 -14.39 32.99 -21.89
CA ASP A 260 -15.41 33.06 -22.92
C ASP A 260 -16.08 31.70 -23.23
N GLY A 261 -15.86 30.65 -22.45
CA GLY A 261 -16.45 29.31 -22.66
C GLY A 261 -15.99 28.59 -23.94
N ALA A 262 -15.06 29.15 -24.70
CA ALA A 262 -14.45 28.47 -25.84
C ALA A 262 -13.30 27.57 -25.39
N PRO A 263 -13.23 26.32 -25.89
CA PRO A 263 -12.07 25.47 -25.62
C PRO A 263 -10.83 26.11 -26.28
N ARG A 264 -10.02 26.79 -25.47
CA ARG A 264 -8.69 27.19 -25.94
C ARG A 264 -7.83 25.96 -26.08
N SER A 265 -7.02 25.92 -27.12
CA SER A 265 -6.00 24.87 -27.34
C SER A 265 -5.21 24.68 -26.05
N GLN A 266 -5.29 23.49 -25.44
CA GLN A 266 -4.58 23.16 -24.22
C GLN A 266 -3.08 23.26 -24.48
N VAL A 267 -2.47 24.38 -24.10
CA VAL A 267 -1.01 24.53 -24.11
C VAL A 267 -0.52 23.95 -22.78
N ALA A 268 -0.12 22.71 -22.80
CA ALA A 268 0.52 22.12 -21.63
C ALA A 268 1.83 22.88 -21.33
N HIS A 269 1.94 23.45 -20.14
CA HIS A 269 3.20 24.02 -19.70
C HIS A 269 4.22 22.92 -19.45
N VAL A 270 5.31 22.97 -20.22
CA VAL A 270 6.43 22.04 -20.10
C VAL A 270 7.50 22.68 -19.22
N ALA A 271 7.76 22.08 -18.08
CA ALA A 271 8.83 22.49 -17.18
C ALA A 271 9.85 21.36 -17.04
N GLU A 272 11.13 21.72 -17.06
CA GLU A 272 12.24 20.77 -16.91
C GLU A 272 12.69 20.76 -15.43
N PHE A 273 12.65 19.59 -14.82
CA PHE A 273 13.07 19.33 -13.47
C PHE A 273 14.31 18.45 -13.44
N VAL A 274 15.19 18.68 -12.48
CA VAL A 274 16.34 17.82 -12.22
C VAL A 274 15.99 16.93 -11.02
N VAL A 275 16.19 15.63 -11.16
CA VAL A 275 15.96 14.69 -10.06
C VAL A 275 17.04 14.88 -9.01
N SER A 276 16.67 15.35 -7.81
CA SER A 276 17.59 15.58 -6.69
C SER A 276 17.78 14.34 -5.82
N ASP A 277 16.71 13.56 -5.63
CA ASP A 277 16.70 12.33 -4.85
C ASP A 277 15.61 11.38 -5.36
N LEU A 278 15.63 10.16 -4.87
CA LEU A 278 14.59 9.17 -5.07
C LEU A 278 13.91 8.86 -3.75
N PHE A 279 12.64 8.46 -3.79
CA PHE A 279 11.93 7.99 -2.61
C PHE A 279 11.34 6.59 -2.82
N ARG A 280 11.25 5.82 -1.75
CA ARG A 280 10.64 4.50 -1.71
C ARG A 280 9.69 4.39 -0.53
N SER A 281 8.39 4.44 -0.81
CA SER A 281 7.34 4.34 0.21
C SER A 281 6.95 2.89 0.50
N ASP A 282 7.54 1.94 -0.22
CA ASP A 282 7.13 0.53 -0.25
C ASP A 282 5.66 0.32 -0.71
N MET A 283 5.11 1.29 -1.42
CA MET A 283 3.81 1.18 -2.12
C MET A 283 4.04 1.48 -3.61
N SER A 284 4.08 0.43 -4.44
CA SER A 284 4.51 0.59 -5.83
C SER A 284 3.64 1.53 -6.66
N VAL A 285 2.34 1.60 -6.36
CA VAL A 285 1.46 2.56 -7.06
C VAL A 285 1.95 3.99 -6.83
N ILE A 286 2.33 4.32 -5.59
CA ILE A 286 2.86 5.63 -5.22
C ILE A 286 4.26 5.81 -5.80
N ASP A 287 5.12 4.82 -5.59
CA ASP A 287 6.51 4.84 -6.06
C ASP A 287 6.62 4.90 -7.59
N SER A 288 5.60 4.44 -8.33
CA SER A 288 5.58 4.45 -9.80
C SER A 288 4.85 5.63 -10.43
N MET A 289 4.04 6.38 -9.65
CA MET A 289 3.18 7.42 -10.20
C MET A 289 3.34 8.79 -9.54
N VAL A 290 4.12 8.91 -8.45
CA VAL A 290 4.25 10.17 -7.70
C VAL A 290 5.63 10.77 -7.88
N VAL A 291 5.65 12.10 -8.02
CA VAL A 291 6.85 12.93 -8.01
C VAL A 291 6.60 14.09 -7.05
N PHE A 292 7.50 14.29 -6.10
CA PHE A 292 7.45 15.44 -5.20
C PHE A 292 8.28 16.58 -5.77
N VAL A 293 7.76 17.80 -5.64
CA VAL A 293 8.42 19.04 -6.05
C VAL A 293 8.28 20.11 -4.94
N PRO A 294 9.10 21.13 -4.90
CA PRO A 294 8.89 22.25 -3.97
C PRO A 294 7.52 22.89 -4.18
N LEU A 295 6.81 23.17 -3.08
CA LEU A 295 5.46 23.76 -3.11
C LEU A 295 5.43 25.06 -3.90
N GLU A 296 6.40 25.96 -3.64
CA GLU A 296 6.48 27.26 -4.28
C GLU A 296 6.67 27.16 -5.79
N ASP A 297 7.50 26.22 -6.25
CA ASP A 297 7.78 26.03 -7.66
C ASP A 297 6.50 25.53 -8.40
N LEU A 298 5.74 24.61 -7.78
CA LEU A 298 4.50 24.15 -8.36
C LEU A 298 3.41 25.22 -8.32
N GLN A 299 3.37 26.04 -7.25
CA GLN A 299 2.48 27.20 -7.17
C GLN A 299 2.73 28.21 -8.30
N GLN A 300 4.00 28.46 -8.60
CA GLN A 300 4.37 29.36 -9.70
C GLN A 300 3.99 28.79 -11.07
N LEU A 301 4.29 27.52 -11.32
CA LEU A 301 3.97 26.83 -12.58
C LEU A 301 2.45 26.72 -12.85
N GLN A 302 1.68 26.57 -11.79
CA GLN A 302 0.21 26.46 -11.87
C GLN A 302 -0.52 27.78 -11.76
N VAL A 303 0.22 28.89 -11.61
CA VAL A 303 -0.36 30.24 -11.33
C VAL A 303 -1.29 30.20 -10.10
N MET A 304 -0.86 29.49 -9.07
CA MET A 304 -1.63 29.22 -7.84
C MET A 304 -0.93 29.80 -6.60
N GLN A 305 -0.42 31.01 -6.69
CA GLN A 305 0.26 31.66 -5.57
C GLN A 305 -0.66 31.79 -4.35
N ASN A 306 -0.17 31.37 -3.18
CA ASN A 306 -0.94 31.31 -1.92
C ASN A 306 -2.22 30.43 -1.99
N PHE A 307 -2.21 29.41 -2.85
CA PHE A 307 -3.24 28.37 -2.95
C PHE A 307 -2.71 27.04 -2.44
N ALA A 308 -3.61 26.15 -2.04
CA ALA A 308 -3.33 24.74 -1.81
C ALA A 308 -4.54 23.90 -2.29
N THR A 309 -4.31 22.65 -2.64
CA THR A 309 -5.38 21.69 -2.91
C THR A 309 -5.84 21.00 -1.63
N SER A 310 -4.94 20.85 -0.66
CA SER A 310 -5.24 20.25 0.63
C SER A 310 -4.32 20.75 1.75
N LEU A 311 -4.81 20.66 2.99
CA LEU A 311 -4.04 20.81 4.21
C LEU A 311 -3.96 19.46 4.90
N GLU A 312 -2.77 19.02 5.19
CA GLU A 312 -2.51 17.82 5.94
C GLU A 312 -2.20 18.17 7.39
N ILE A 313 -2.96 17.62 8.32
CA ILE A 313 -2.94 17.98 9.74
C ILE A 313 -2.49 16.77 10.55
N LYS A 314 -1.45 16.96 11.36
CA LYS A 314 -0.95 15.99 12.31
C LYS A 314 -1.39 16.38 13.72
N LEU A 315 -1.96 15.42 14.45
CA LEU A 315 -2.38 15.62 15.83
C LEU A 315 -1.31 15.14 16.81
N THR A 316 -1.26 15.75 17.99
CA THR A 316 -0.38 15.30 19.07
C THR A 316 -0.81 13.95 19.61
N ASP A 317 -2.12 13.73 19.78
CA ASP A 317 -2.74 12.46 20.17
C ASP A 317 -3.96 12.22 19.29
N TYR A 318 -3.79 11.37 18.26
CA TYR A 318 -4.87 11.07 17.31
C TYR A 318 -6.05 10.37 17.98
N ASP A 319 -5.80 9.34 18.78
CA ASP A 319 -6.87 8.48 19.28
C ASP A 319 -7.76 9.21 20.29
N ARG A 320 -7.19 10.15 21.03
CA ARG A 320 -7.89 10.96 22.02
C ARG A 320 -8.67 12.11 21.38
N ASP A 321 -8.05 12.82 20.43
CA ASP A 321 -8.51 14.15 20.03
C ASP A 321 -9.26 14.17 18.69
N VAL A 322 -9.18 13.09 17.88
CA VAL A 322 -9.70 13.06 16.50
C VAL A 322 -11.17 13.48 16.40
N ASN A 323 -12.04 12.98 17.27
CA ASN A 323 -13.48 13.26 17.19
C ASN A 323 -13.81 14.74 17.48
N ALA A 324 -13.15 15.31 18.48
CA ALA A 324 -13.33 16.72 18.84
C ALA A 324 -12.76 17.64 17.76
N VAL A 325 -11.57 17.31 17.23
CA VAL A 325 -10.92 18.06 16.17
C VAL A 325 -11.72 18.00 14.87
N MET A 326 -12.26 16.85 14.51
CA MET A 326 -13.10 16.71 13.30
C MET A 326 -14.34 17.63 13.38
N GLN A 327 -15.02 17.70 14.52
CA GLN A 327 -16.16 18.62 14.69
C GLN A 327 -15.75 20.09 14.55
N GLU A 328 -14.61 20.46 15.11
CA GLU A 328 -14.09 21.83 14.98
C GLU A 328 -13.69 22.16 13.55
N LEU A 329 -13.10 21.21 12.82
CA LEU A 329 -12.73 21.39 11.42
C LEU A 329 -13.97 21.46 10.50
N TYR A 330 -15.02 20.69 10.76
CA TYR A 330 -16.29 20.81 10.01
C TYR A 330 -16.94 22.19 10.20
N ASN A 331 -16.81 22.79 11.39
CA ASN A 331 -17.28 24.16 11.62
C ASN A 331 -16.41 25.23 10.95
N LEU A 332 -15.12 24.94 10.77
CA LEU A 332 -14.17 25.85 10.09
C LEU A 332 -14.28 25.75 8.57
N PHE A 333 -14.46 24.56 8.04
CA PHE A 333 -14.41 24.25 6.62
C PHE A 333 -15.79 23.75 6.13
N PRO A 334 -16.59 24.61 5.46
CA PRO A 334 -17.91 24.24 4.96
C PRO A 334 -17.85 23.03 4.01
N GLU A 335 -18.71 22.06 4.24
CA GLU A 335 -18.72 20.79 3.50
C GLU A 335 -18.94 20.95 1.99
N HIS A 336 -19.63 22.01 1.54
CA HIS A 336 -19.87 22.26 0.13
C HIS A 336 -18.62 22.73 -0.64
N ILE A 337 -17.57 23.22 0.07
CA ILE A 337 -16.30 23.67 -0.52
C ILE A 337 -15.17 22.70 -0.20
N PHE A 338 -15.19 22.15 1.01
CA PHE A 338 -14.13 21.30 1.51
C PHE A 338 -14.60 19.90 1.85
N GLU A 339 -13.71 18.97 1.75
CA GLU A 339 -13.86 17.60 2.22
C GLU A 339 -12.85 17.37 3.33
N VAL A 340 -13.34 17.16 4.56
CA VAL A 340 -12.50 16.87 5.72
C VAL A 340 -12.57 15.38 6.00
N LYS A 341 -11.45 14.70 5.93
CA LYS A 341 -11.39 13.24 6.12
C LYS A 341 -10.22 12.85 7.01
N THR A 342 -10.44 11.84 7.81
CA THR A 342 -9.36 11.15 8.52
C THR A 342 -8.62 10.19 7.59
N TRP A 343 -7.39 9.81 7.94
CA TRP A 343 -6.64 8.79 7.19
C TRP A 343 -7.41 7.47 7.06
N LYS A 344 -8.25 7.11 8.08
CA LYS A 344 -9.10 5.91 8.07
C LYS A 344 -10.21 6.02 7.01
N GLU A 345 -10.78 7.19 6.83
CA GLU A 345 -11.82 7.42 5.82
C GLU A 345 -11.24 7.46 4.42
N ILE A 346 -10.06 8.05 4.25
CA ILE A 346 -9.35 8.06 2.96
C ILE A 346 -8.94 6.64 2.56
N GLY A 347 -8.40 5.87 3.52
CA GLY A 347 -8.07 4.45 3.35
C GLY A 347 -9.28 3.52 3.38
N GLY A 348 -10.51 4.04 3.59
CA GLY A 348 -11.73 3.28 3.81
C GLY A 348 -11.98 2.17 2.78
N PRO A 349 -11.86 2.40 1.47
CA PRO A 349 -12.04 1.36 0.46
C PRO A 349 -11.07 0.17 0.64
N VAL A 350 -9.80 0.44 0.97
CA VAL A 350 -8.80 -0.60 1.22
C VAL A 350 -9.06 -1.30 2.54
N ILE A 351 -9.39 -0.55 3.59
CA ILE A 351 -9.73 -1.10 4.92
C ILE A 351 -10.95 -2.01 4.82
N SER A 352 -12.00 -1.59 4.09
CA SER A 352 -13.20 -2.40 3.89
C SER A 352 -12.93 -3.64 3.04
N ALA A 353 -12.09 -3.54 2.01
CA ALA A 353 -11.68 -4.70 1.20
C ALA A 353 -10.95 -5.76 2.07
N ILE A 354 -10.02 -5.32 2.94
CA ILE A 354 -9.34 -6.20 3.90
C ILE A 354 -10.34 -6.84 4.88
N ALA A 355 -11.33 -6.09 5.35
CA ALA A 355 -12.35 -6.60 6.26
C ALA A 355 -13.23 -7.68 5.59
N VAL A 356 -13.65 -7.45 4.34
CA VAL A 356 -14.41 -8.43 3.55
C VAL A 356 -13.57 -9.68 3.28
N GLU A 357 -12.30 -9.52 2.89
CA GLU A 357 -11.38 -10.63 2.67
C GLU A 357 -11.23 -11.49 3.94
N ARG A 358 -11.00 -10.86 5.09
CA ARG A 358 -10.95 -11.56 6.39
C ARG A 358 -12.25 -12.30 6.69
N ALA A 359 -13.41 -11.70 6.41
CA ALA A 359 -14.69 -12.36 6.62
C ALA A 359 -14.84 -13.61 5.75
N ILE A 360 -14.48 -13.53 4.46
CA ILE A 360 -14.50 -14.68 3.54
C ILE A 360 -13.53 -15.76 4.02
N LEU A 361 -12.32 -15.41 4.38
CA LEU A 361 -11.34 -16.36 4.91
C LEU A 361 -11.84 -17.04 6.18
N ASN A 362 -12.43 -16.31 7.11
CA ASN A 362 -13.01 -16.89 8.34
C ASN A 362 -14.11 -17.90 8.04
N VAL A 363 -14.96 -17.64 7.04
CA VAL A 363 -15.99 -18.62 6.59
C VAL A 363 -15.34 -19.86 5.99
N LEU A 364 -14.34 -19.68 5.11
CA LEU A 364 -13.62 -20.81 4.51
C LEU A 364 -12.91 -21.66 5.58
N LEU A 365 -12.27 -20.99 6.53
CA LEU A 365 -11.57 -21.64 7.63
C LEU A 365 -12.55 -22.38 8.56
N PHE A 366 -13.73 -21.81 8.82
CA PHE A 366 -14.79 -22.50 9.53
C PHE A 366 -15.24 -23.78 8.80
N LEU A 367 -15.38 -23.74 7.48
CA LEU A 367 -15.71 -24.91 6.67
C LEU A 367 -14.62 -26.00 6.76
N ILE A 368 -13.34 -25.62 6.79
CA ILE A 368 -12.23 -26.57 6.96
C ILE A 368 -12.34 -27.27 8.32
N ILE A 369 -12.62 -26.53 9.40
CA ILE A 369 -12.83 -27.14 10.72
C ILE A 369 -14.06 -28.02 10.74
N ALA A 370 -15.15 -27.60 10.09
CA ALA A 370 -16.35 -28.41 9.98
C ALA A 370 -16.08 -29.74 9.28
N VAL A 371 -15.34 -29.74 8.17
CA VAL A 371 -14.90 -30.96 7.47
C VAL A 371 -14.04 -31.83 8.38
N ALA A 372 -13.12 -31.27 9.13
CA ALA A 372 -12.36 -32.04 10.12
C ALA A 372 -13.28 -32.62 11.19
N GLY A 373 -14.31 -31.90 11.65
CA GLY A 373 -15.33 -32.36 12.57
C GLY A 373 -16.14 -33.58 12.01
N PHE A 374 -16.51 -33.54 10.73
CA PHE A 374 -17.14 -34.69 10.09
C PHE A 374 -16.20 -35.91 9.99
N GLY A 375 -14.91 -35.66 9.75
CA GLY A 375 -13.90 -36.74 9.81
C GLY A 375 -13.84 -37.39 11.20
N ILE A 376 -13.86 -36.59 12.25
CA ILE A 376 -13.89 -37.06 13.63
C ILE A 376 -15.18 -37.86 13.88
N LEU A 377 -16.33 -37.33 13.48
CA LEU A 377 -17.64 -38.01 13.60
C LEU A 377 -17.62 -39.41 12.96
N ALA A 378 -17.11 -39.50 11.73
CA ALA A 378 -17.03 -40.77 10.99
C ALA A 378 -16.12 -41.78 11.71
N ILE A 379 -14.97 -41.35 12.19
CA ILE A 379 -14.02 -42.18 12.93
C ILE A 379 -14.62 -42.67 14.25
N PHE A 380 -15.25 -41.76 15.02
CA PHE A 380 -15.92 -42.15 16.26
C PHE A 380 -17.05 -43.15 16.02
N TYR A 381 -17.82 -42.97 14.94
CA TYR A 381 -18.86 -43.89 14.57
C TYR A 381 -18.30 -45.30 14.33
N MET A 382 -17.16 -45.37 13.61
CA MET A 382 -16.46 -46.61 13.37
C MET A 382 -15.93 -47.25 14.64
N ILE A 383 -15.35 -46.45 15.55
CA ILE A 383 -14.87 -46.92 16.87
C ILE A 383 -16.02 -47.51 17.69
N VAL A 384 -17.20 -46.87 17.71
CA VAL A 384 -18.36 -47.35 18.43
C VAL A 384 -18.82 -48.73 17.88
N VAL A 385 -18.87 -48.89 16.55
CA VAL A 385 -19.23 -50.16 15.92
C VAL A 385 -18.21 -51.26 16.26
N GLU A 386 -16.92 -50.96 16.15
CA GLU A 386 -15.85 -51.91 16.46
C GLU A 386 -15.82 -52.31 17.95
N LYS A 387 -16.20 -51.37 18.84
CA LYS A 387 -16.24 -51.58 20.29
C LYS A 387 -17.60 -51.97 20.84
N THR A 388 -18.56 -52.31 19.97
CA THR A 388 -19.93 -52.66 20.37
C THR A 388 -19.94 -53.74 21.42
N ARG A 389 -19.12 -54.81 21.28
CA ARG A 389 -19.03 -55.92 22.23
C ARG A 389 -18.45 -55.47 23.59
N ASP A 390 -17.39 -54.69 23.59
CA ASP A 390 -16.77 -54.16 24.82
C ASP A 390 -17.76 -53.26 25.58
N ILE A 391 -18.53 -52.43 24.86
CA ILE A 391 -19.61 -51.59 25.41
C ILE A 391 -20.73 -52.48 26.01
N GLY A 392 -21.12 -53.57 25.32
CA GLY A 392 -22.07 -54.52 25.81
C GLY A 392 -21.66 -55.17 27.13
N ILE A 393 -20.40 -55.56 27.25
CA ILE A 393 -19.84 -56.13 28.49
C ILE A 393 -19.90 -55.09 29.64
N LEU A 394 -19.45 -53.88 29.40
CA LEU A 394 -19.51 -52.82 30.41
C LEU A 394 -20.93 -52.55 30.89
N LYS A 395 -21.91 -52.54 29.99
CA LYS A 395 -23.30 -52.32 30.33
C LYS A 395 -23.92 -53.51 31.05
N SER A 396 -23.52 -54.74 30.73
CA SER A 396 -23.96 -55.93 31.47
C SER A 396 -23.42 -55.97 32.88
N LEU A 397 -22.26 -55.35 33.14
CA LEU A 397 -21.67 -55.16 34.45
C LEU A 397 -22.26 -53.94 35.23
N GLY A 398 -23.31 -53.29 34.67
CA GLY A 398 -24.01 -52.20 35.33
C GLY A 398 -23.55 -50.76 34.99
N ALA A 399 -22.73 -50.59 33.93
CA ALA A 399 -22.33 -49.23 33.51
C ALA A 399 -23.57 -48.43 33.06
N SER A 400 -23.71 -47.19 33.60
CA SER A 400 -24.81 -46.29 33.23
C SER A 400 -24.60 -45.72 31.82
N ASN A 401 -25.73 -45.33 31.17
CA ASN A 401 -25.68 -44.68 29.87
C ASN A 401 -24.80 -43.42 29.88
N TRP A 402 -24.89 -42.61 30.92
CA TRP A 402 -24.07 -41.44 31.12
C TRP A 402 -22.57 -41.75 31.28
N GLY A 403 -22.26 -42.86 31.96
CA GLY A 403 -20.88 -43.33 32.11
C GLY A 403 -20.24 -43.69 30.76
N VAL A 404 -20.97 -44.46 29.92
CA VAL A 404 -20.51 -44.83 28.59
C VAL A 404 -20.39 -43.59 27.70
N MET A 405 -21.39 -42.71 27.70
CA MET A 405 -21.35 -41.46 26.96
C MET A 405 -20.17 -40.56 27.38
N GLY A 406 -19.92 -40.46 28.67
CA GLY A 406 -18.80 -39.68 29.24
C GLY A 406 -17.42 -40.15 28.75
N ILE A 407 -17.23 -41.48 28.57
CA ILE A 407 -15.98 -42.02 28.05
C ILE A 407 -15.72 -41.51 26.62
N PHE A 408 -16.72 -41.53 25.74
CA PHE A 408 -16.55 -41.13 24.36
C PHE A 408 -16.41 -39.58 24.23
N ILE A 409 -17.16 -38.79 25.03
CA ILE A 409 -17.03 -37.35 25.06
C ILE A 409 -15.65 -36.95 25.57
N SER A 410 -15.16 -37.58 26.66
CA SER A 410 -13.83 -37.30 27.19
C SER A 410 -12.72 -37.63 26.20
N TYR A 411 -12.93 -38.69 25.38
CA TYR A 411 -12.02 -39.07 24.31
C TYR A 411 -12.01 -38.01 23.19
N GLY A 412 -13.18 -37.50 22.76
CA GLY A 412 -13.30 -36.40 21.82
C GLY A 412 -12.64 -35.13 22.30
N LEU A 413 -12.84 -34.78 23.58
CA LEU A 413 -12.20 -33.65 24.23
C LEU A 413 -10.67 -33.80 24.21
N LEU A 414 -10.15 -35.00 24.56
CA LEU A 414 -8.72 -35.28 24.57
C LEU A 414 -8.12 -35.17 23.17
N LEU A 415 -8.79 -35.71 22.15
CA LEU A 415 -8.38 -35.57 20.74
C LEU A 415 -8.34 -34.11 20.31
N GLY A 416 -9.37 -33.32 20.71
CA GLY A 416 -9.42 -31.90 20.46
C GLY A 416 -8.24 -31.15 21.08
N ILE A 417 -7.93 -31.42 22.35
CA ILE A 417 -6.82 -30.77 23.07
C ILE A 417 -5.47 -31.15 22.46
N VAL A 418 -5.22 -32.43 22.24
CA VAL A 418 -3.95 -32.91 21.67
C VAL A 418 -3.77 -32.43 20.24
N GLY A 419 -4.84 -32.59 19.40
CA GLY A 419 -4.80 -32.17 18.01
C GLY A 419 -4.62 -30.68 17.83
N SER A 420 -5.38 -29.88 18.61
CA SER A 420 -5.27 -28.42 18.55
C SER A 420 -3.94 -27.93 19.10
N GLY A 421 -3.44 -28.51 20.18
CA GLY A 421 -2.13 -28.19 20.75
C GLY A 421 -0.97 -28.46 19.78
N LEU A 422 -0.95 -29.66 19.16
CA LEU A 422 0.05 -30.01 18.15
C LEU A 422 -0.09 -29.12 16.90
N GLY A 423 -1.34 -28.85 16.48
CA GLY A 423 -1.63 -27.96 15.35
C GLY A 423 -1.13 -26.53 15.60
N THR A 424 -1.34 -26.02 16.80
CA THR A 424 -0.84 -24.68 17.19
C THR A 424 0.68 -24.65 17.21
N LEU A 425 1.34 -25.64 17.83
CA LEU A 425 2.81 -25.70 17.85
C LEU A 425 3.39 -25.78 16.43
N GLY A 426 2.82 -26.65 15.60
CA GLY A 426 3.21 -26.79 14.20
C GLY A 426 2.93 -25.50 13.38
N GLY A 427 1.77 -24.88 13.59
CA GLY A 427 1.38 -23.62 12.97
C GLY A 427 2.33 -22.46 13.34
N ILE A 428 2.66 -22.30 14.62
CA ILE A 428 3.61 -21.27 15.09
C ILE A 428 5.01 -21.54 14.53
N ALA A 429 5.48 -22.79 14.57
CA ALA A 429 6.78 -23.15 14.01
C ALA A 429 6.86 -22.86 12.51
N PHE A 430 5.80 -23.18 11.75
CA PHE A 430 5.70 -22.88 10.32
C PHE A 430 5.69 -21.37 10.08
N THR A 431 4.86 -20.62 10.81
CA THR A 431 4.72 -19.17 10.68
C THR A 431 6.03 -18.44 10.96
N ASN A 432 6.75 -18.84 12.01
CA ASN A 432 8.04 -18.23 12.35
C ASN A 432 9.13 -18.49 11.29
N ASN A 433 9.04 -19.59 10.57
CA ASN A 433 10.00 -19.97 9.54
C ASN A 433 9.47 -19.77 8.11
N ILE A 434 8.34 -19.06 7.93
CA ILE A 434 7.65 -18.94 6.63
C ILE A 434 8.55 -18.34 5.55
N ASN A 435 9.40 -17.37 5.90
CA ASN A 435 10.31 -16.74 4.95
C ASN A 435 11.46 -17.68 4.50
N GLU A 436 11.90 -18.59 5.39
CA GLU A 436 12.90 -19.60 5.00
C GLU A 436 12.26 -20.71 4.15
N ILE A 437 11.01 -21.06 4.46
CA ILE A 437 10.23 -22.02 3.66
C ILE A 437 9.96 -21.44 2.27
N GLU A 438 9.64 -20.16 2.17
CA GLU A 438 9.44 -19.45 0.91
C GLU A 438 10.71 -19.49 0.05
N LYS A 439 11.88 -19.16 0.61
CA LYS A 439 13.18 -19.23 -0.09
C LYS A 439 13.51 -20.65 -0.57
N PHE A 440 13.20 -21.64 0.27
CA PHE A 440 13.40 -23.04 -0.09
C PHE A 440 12.49 -23.46 -1.25
N LEU A 441 11.22 -23.06 -1.20
CA LEU A 441 10.24 -23.36 -2.23
C LEU A 441 10.57 -22.63 -3.55
N SER A 442 10.96 -21.37 -3.49
CA SER A 442 11.42 -20.59 -4.65
C SER A 442 12.63 -21.23 -5.33
N LYS A 443 13.54 -21.81 -4.53
CA LYS A 443 14.70 -22.54 -5.05
C LYS A 443 14.33 -23.82 -5.79
N ILE A 444 13.27 -24.50 -5.37
CA ILE A 444 12.79 -25.74 -6.02
C ILE A 444 11.97 -25.42 -7.28
N THR A 445 11.07 -24.42 -7.19
CA THR A 445 10.18 -24.06 -8.31
C THR A 445 10.85 -23.21 -9.37
N GLY A 446 12.00 -22.59 -9.05
CA GLY A 446 12.68 -21.64 -9.93
C GLY A 446 11.95 -20.30 -10.14
N ALA A 447 10.86 -20.07 -9.39
CA ALA A 447 10.07 -18.84 -9.43
C ALA A 447 9.86 -18.31 -8.01
N GLU A 448 9.83 -16.99 -7.84
CA GLU A 448 9.46 -16.38 -6.56
C GLU A 448 7.98 -16.72 -6.25
N VAL A 449 7.76 -17.40 -5.13
CA VAL A 449 6.41 -17.76 -4.67
C VAL A 449 5.66 -16.52 -4.20
N PHE A 450 6.39 -15.55 -3.69
CA PHE A 450 5.86 -14.27 -3.21
C PHE A 450 6.56 -13.12 -3.96
N PRO A 451 6.06 -12.73 -5.16
CA PRO A 451 6.67 -11.67 -5.95
C PRO A 451 6.65 -10.34 -5.19
N ARG A 452 7.84 -9.81 -4.91
CA ARG A 452 8.01 -8.56 -4.16
C ARG A 452 7.36 -7.36 -4.85
N ASP A 453 7.23 -7.42 -6.18
CA ASP A 453 6.62 -6.37 -7.00
C ASP A 453 5.13 -6.20 -6.79
N ILE A 454 4.44 -7.32 -6.49
CA ILE A 454 3.00 -7.32 -6.29
C ILE A 454 2.67 -6.94 -4.84
N TYR A 455 3.45 -7.48 -3.91
CA TYR A 455 3.15 -7.37 -2.48
C TYR A 455 3.99 -6.31 -1.75
N PHE A 456 5.08 -5.82 -2.37
CA PHE A 456 5.95 -4.75 -1.86
C PHE A 456 6.51 -4.97 -0.44
N PHE A 457 6.68 -6.23 -0.06
CA PHE A 457 7.31 -6.60 1.19
C PHE A 457 8.56 -7.43 0.93
N ASP A 458 9.67 -7.10 1.56
CA ASP A 458 10.91 -7.89 1.47
C ASP A 458 10.78 -9.25 2.17
N LYS A 459 9.82 -9.36 3.08
CA LYS A 459 9.51 -10.57 3.85
C LYS A 459 8.01 -10.68 4.05
N ILE A 460 7.48 -11.87 4.04
CA ILE A 460 6.08 -12.15 4.37
C ILE A 460 5.83 -11.66 5.80
N PRO A 461 4.98 -10.63 5.99
CA PRO A 461 4.70 -10.14 7.32
C PRO A 461 3.82 -11.14 8.07
N VAL A 462 4.17 -11.43 9.31
CA VAL A 462 3.41 -12.32 10.19
C VAL A 462 3.17 -11.66 11.53
N GLU A 463 1.98 -11.85 12.07
CA GLU A 463 1.60 -11.35 13.39
C GLU A 463 0.89 -12.45 14.16
N LEU A 464 1.53 -12.95 15.23
CA LEU A 464 0.97 -13.95 16.12
C LEU A 464 0.15 -13.26 17.21
N ASN A 465 -1.16 -13.30 17.09
CA ASN A 465 -2.07 -12.77 18.11
C ASN A 465 -2.48 -13.89 19.08
N PRO A 466 -2.11 -13.82 20.38
CA PRO A 466 -2.43 -14.85 21.36
C PRO A 466 -3.95 -15.06 21.55
N TRP A 467 -4.74 -13.99 21.46
CA TRP A 467 -6.20 -14.09 21.56
C TRP A 467 -6.80 -14.88 20.40
N MET A 468 -6.31 -14.65 19.17
CA MET A 468 -6.73 -15.40 17.99
C MET A 468 -6.41 -16.88 18.15
N ILE A 469 -5.18 -17.21 18.59
CA ILE A 469 -4.76 -18.60 18.82
C ILE A 469 -5.64 -19.27 19.87
N LEU A 470 -5.98 -18.56 20.96
CA LEU A 470 -6.89 -19.06 22.00
C LEU A 470 -8.27 -19.40 21.44
N TRP A 471 -8.88 -18.50 20.64
CA TRP A 471 -10.19 -18.72 20.03
C TRP A 471 -10.18 -19.87 19.01
N VAL A 472 -9.14 -20.01 18.22
CA VAL A 472 -8.98 -21.11 17.27
C VAL A 472 -8.92 -22.46 18.00
N ASN A 473 -8.12 -22.54 19.08
CA ASN A 473 -8.03 -23.74 19.90
C ASN A 473 -9.36 -24.08 20.58
N ALA A 474 -10.00 -23.08 21.19
CA ALA A 474 -11.29 -23.27 21.84
C ALA A 474 -12.37 -23.77 20.86
N GLY A 475 -12.42 -23.18 19.66
CA GLY A 475 -13.30 -23.61 18.58
C GLY A 475 -13.04 -25.04 18.11
N ALA A 476 -11.78 -25.40 17.89
CA ALA A 476 -11.38 -26.73 17.47
C ALA A 476 -11.75 -27.81 18.52
N ILE A 477 -11.47 -27.52 19.80
CA ILE A 477 -11.84 -28.39 20.92
C ILE A 477 -13.36 -28.54 21.02
N ALA A 478 -14.10 -27.43 20.89
CA ALA A 478 -15.57 -27.46 20.93
C ALA A 478 -16.16 -28.31 19.80
N ILE A 479 -15.66 -28.15 18.55
CA ILE A 479 -16.12 -28.92 17.40
C ILE A 479 -15.74 -30.39 17.53
N ALA A 480 -14.53 -30.73 17.97
CA ALA A 480 -14.13 -32.12 18.21
C ALA A 480 -15.00 -32.81 19.26
N THR A 481 -15.28 -32.08 20.35
CA THR A 481 -16.18 -32.57 21.41
C THR A 481 -17.62 -32.72 20.92
N ALA A 482 -18.15 -31.73 20.19
CA ALA A 482 -19.49 -31.78 19.62
C ALA A 482 -19.65 -32.95 18.61
N ALA A 483 -18.64 -33.17 17.75
CA ALA A 483 -18.64 -34.29 16.80
C ALA A 483 -18.64 -35.66 17.49
N SER A 484 -18.11 -35.77 18.71
CA SER A 484 -18.12 -37.01 19.49
C SER A 484 -19.48 -37.31 20.16
N VAL A 485 -20.36 -36.31 20.31
CA VAL A 485 -21.64 -36.45 21.05
C VAL A 485 -22.59 -37.45 20.39
N LEU A 486 -22.79 -37.35 19.05
CA LEU A 486 -23.70 -38.23 18.33
C LEU A 486 -23.29 -39.71 18.41
N PRO A 487 -22.03 -40.09 18.15
CA PRO A 487 -21.57 -41.47 18.34
C PRO A 487 -21.64 -41.92 19.82
N ALA A 488 -21.32 -41.02 20.76
CA ALA A 488 -21.39 -41.32 22.20
C ALA A 488 -22.81 -41.60 22.66
N MET A 489 -23.81 -40.85 22.18
CA MET A 489 -25.23 -41.14 22.43
C MET A 489 -25.65 -42.50 21.88
N ARG A 490 -25.22 -42.85 20.67
CA ARG A 490 -25.51 -44.15 20.06
C ARG A 490 -24.88 -45.28 20.86
N ALA A 491 -23.62 -45.12 21.29
CA ALA A 491 -22.96 -46.11 22.16
C ALA A 491 -23.70 -46.27 23.51
N ALA A 492 -24.18 -45.17 24.08
CA ALA A 492 -24.95 -45.20 25.34
C ALA A 492 -26.32 -45.90 25.20
N MET A 493 -26.96 -45.88 24.02
CA MET A 493 -28.27 -46.49 23.77
C MET A 493 -28.18 -47.97 23.34
N LEU A 494 -27.00 -48.56 23.21
CA LEU A 494 -26.84 -49.99 22.87
C LEU A 494 -27.42 -50.87 23.95
N HIS A 495 -28.28 -51.85 23.57
CA HIS A 495 -28.79 -52.87 24.47
C HIS A 495 -27.75 -53.96 24.69
N PRO A 496 -27.43 -54.33 25.96
CA PRO A 496 -26.39 -55.32 26.28
C PRO A 496 -26.53 -56.61 25.53
N VAL A 497 -27.77 -57.16 25.47
CA VAL A 497 -28.06 -58.42 24.82
C VAL A 497 -27.79 -58.40 23.31
N ARG A 498 -28.14 -57.31 22.63
CA ARG A 498 -27.86 -57.13 21.19
C ARG A 498 -26.37 -56.91 20.92
N ALA A 499 -25.69 -56.16 21.81
CA ALA A 499 -24.28 -55.85 21.66
C ALA A 499 -23.38 -57.12 21.85
N LEU A 500 -23.77 -58.06 22.72
CA LEU A 500 -23.05 -59.30 22.94
C LEU A 500 -23.32 -60.38 21.85
N ARG A 501 -24.45 -60.25 21.12
CA ARG A 501 -24.83 -61.16 20.01
C ARG A 501 -24.35 -60.66 18.63
N PHE A 502 -23.67 -59.55 18.62
CA PHE A 502 -23.10 -58.96 17.41
C PHE A 502 -21.84 -59.71 17.02
N GLU A 503 -21.88 -60.43 15.89
CA GLU A 503 -20.74 -61.03 15.18
C GLU A 503 -20.19 -60.06 14.15
#